data_a99afe94e0b2b790c87378ad578192f8
#
_entry.id   a99afe94e0b2b790c87378ad578192f8
#
_cell.length_a   1.000
_cell.length_b   1.000
_cell.length_c   1.000
_cell.angle_alpha   90.00
_cell.angle_beta   90.00
_cell.angle_gamma   90.00
#
_symmetry.space_group_name_H-M   'P 1'
#
loop_
_entity.id
_entity.type
_entity.pdbx_description
1 polymer ?
#
loop_
_entity_poly.entity_id
_entity_poly.type
_entity_poly.pdbx_seq_one_letter_code
_entity_poly.pdbx_strand_id
1 'polypeptide(L)'
;MKKAISMMLATAMAATCLAGCGSAASSSAAASSEAASSEATSAATSEASTGAKTFENNELNIAVFEGGYGSEYWDEIIKRFEAAYPGVTVNMQISPKIGDIIRPQIVAGNVPDFISMNDNDSTGLISSMVKEHALMDLSDVFEEGGIDDDTPLKDQVIDGLLDSAKCSPYGDGKIYIAPFDASPMGLVYNKTLFEENGWETPVTWDDFFELGEKAKEKGIALFTYQGIYPGYLERMLWPALASATGIDNMKAIASYTPGSLSSDEALKVFQNMAKIGTDGYLMDGTVALNHTQSQTDMMMNKALFIPNGNWMEGEMADAPRADGFEFGLTCAPVLDDGETRYVMSSVEQFEIPANAKNPELAKEFLLPVH
;
A
#
# COMPACT_ATOMS: atom_id res chain seq x y z
N MET A 1 6.94 -33.84 42.89
CA MET A 1 5.80 -34.40 43.65
C MET A 1 4.55 -33.67 43.19
N LYS A 2 3.56 -34.48 42.76
CA LYS A 2 2.12 -34.22 42.56
C LYS A 2 1.80 -33.21 41.45
N LYS A 3 1.44 -33.60 40.19
CA LYS A 3 0.29 -34.39 39.68
C LYS A 3 -1.06 -33.80 40.04
N ALA A 4 -1.72 -33.43 38.92
CA ALA A 4 -3.11 -33.69 38.54
C ALA A 4 -4.16 -32.73 39.14
N ILE A 5 -5.11 -32.33 38.39
CA ILE A 5 -6.46 -32.87 38.04
C ILE A 5 -7.22 -31.69 37.46
N SER A 6 -8.03 -31.65 36.46
CA SER A 6 -9.03 -32.45 35.80
C SER A 6 -9.63 -31.58 34.71
N MET A 7 -9.86 -31.99 33.54
CA MET A 7 -10.93 -32.80 32.93
C MET A 7 -12.39 -32.33 33.18
N MET A 8 -13.07 -32.12 32.06
CA MET A 8 -14.49 -32.18 31.77
C MET A 8 -15.38 -30.96 32.03
N LEU A 9 -15.91 -30.39 30.95
CA LEU A 9 -17.34 -30.53 30.64
C LEU A 9 -17.62 -30.30 29.13
N ALA A 10 -17.85 -31.41 28.46
CA ALA A 10 -18.58 -31.46 27.21
C ALA A 10 -20.05 -31.71 27.56
N THR A 11 -20.97 -30.88 27.05
CA THR A 11 -22.35 -31.29 26.92
C THR A 11 -22.97 -30.68 25.69
N ALA A 12 -23.35 -31.54 24.81
CA ALA A 12 -24.14 -31.33 23.62
C ALA A 12 -25.56 -30.85 23.95
N MET A 13 -26.15 -30.08 23.06
CA MET A 13 -27.59 -30.15 22.81
C MET A 13 -27.87 -29.98 21.33
N ALA A 14 -28.48 -31.05 20.82
CA ALA A 14 -28.94 -31.21 19.47
C ALA A 14 -30.37 -30.70 19.31
N ALA A 15 -30.63 -30.23 18.10
CA ALA A 15 -31.84 -30.36 17.28
C ALA A 15 -33.23 -30.08 17.88
N THR A 16 -33.96 -29.18 17.21
CA THR A 16 -35.36 -29.41 16.83
C THR A 16 -35.63 -28.76 15.47
N CYS A 17 -35.92 -29.61 14.51
CA CYS A 17 -36.64 -29.32 13.28
C CYS A 17 -38.14 -29.25 13.58
N LEU A 18 -38.87 -28.53 12.72
CA LEU A 18 -40.19 -28.84 12.13
C LEU A 18 -40.93 -27.53 11.84
N ALA A 19 -41.04 -27.15 10.59
CA ALA A 19 -42.12 -27.44 9.66
C ALA A 19 -43.42 -26.65 9.95
N GLY A 20 -43.76 -25.82 8.99
CA GLY A 20 -45.06 -25.16 8.88
C GLY A 20 -45.28 -24.65 7.45
N CYS A 21 -45.86 -25.52 6.60
CA CYS A 21 -46.45 -25.16 5.32
C CYS A 21 -47.76 -24.36 5.54
N GLY A 22 -48.02 -23.41 4.64
CA GLY A 22 -49.31 -22.75 4.54
C GLY A 22 -49.44 -22.00 3.24
N SER A 23 -50.16 -22.62 2.35
CA SER A 23 -50.43 -22.24 0.95
C SER A 23 -51.58 -21.23 0.80
N ALA A 24 -51.62 -20.71 -0.45
CA ALA A 24 -52.80 -20.24 -1.21
C ALA A 24 -53.20 -18.79 -1.02
N ALA A 25 -53.51 -18.06 -2.00
CA ALA A 25 -53.90 -18.11 -3.39
C ALA A 25 -54.50 -16.75 -3.79
N SER A 26 -54.15 -16.36 -4.97
CA SER A 26 -54.92 -15.73 -6.05
C SER A 26 -55.87 -14.57 -5.75
N SER A 27 -55.69 -13.47 -6.49
CA SER A 27 -56.65 -13.12 -7.56
C SER A 27 -56.22 -11.87 -8.33
N SER A 28 -56.13 -12.04 -9.57
CA SER A 28 -56.32 -11.24 -10.75
C SER A 28 -57.27 -10.04 -10.67
N ALA A 29 -56.90 -8.96 -11.31
CA ALA A 29 -57.77 -8.20 -12.21
C ALA A 29 -56.96 -7.29 -13.14
N ALA A 30 -57.26 -7.45 -14.41
CA ALA A 30 -56.74 -6.62 -15.52
C ALA A 30 -57.68 -5.46 -15.77
N ALA A 31 -57.12 -4.37 -16.35
CA ALA A 31 -57.71 -3.54 -17.43
C ALA A 31 -56.83 -2.34 -17.67
N SER A 32 -56.28 -2.25 -18.76
CA SER A 32 -56.55 -1.67 -20.09
C SER A 32 -56.18 -0.20 -20.20
N SER A 33 -55.17 -0.01 -21.08
CA SER A 33 -55.04 0.94 -22.19
C SER A 33 -55.20 2.46 -21.94
N GLU A 34 -54.20 3.24 -22.29
CA GLU A 34 -54.26 4.15 -23.46
C GLU A 34 -52.86 4.66 -23.86
N ALA A 35 -52.67 4.70 -25.15
CA ALA A 35 -51.46 5.16 -25.78
C ALA A 35 -51.43 6.68 -25.88
N ALA A 36 -50.24 7.28 -25.59
CA ALA A 36 -49.91 8.58 -26.14
C ALA A 36 -48.49 8.56 -26.67
N SER A 37 -48.39 8.72 -27.96
CA SER A 37 -47.18 8.94 -28.75
C SER A 37 -46.56 10.30 -28.39
N SER A 38 -45.27 10.37 -28.18
CA SER A 38 -44.47 11.53 -28.47
C SER A 38 -43.03 11.17 -28.79
N GLU A 39 -42.66 11.52 -29.95
CA GLU A 39 -41.40 11.74 -30.64
C GLU A 39 -40.09 11.34 -29.99
N ALA A 40 -39.40 10.45 -30.69
CA ALA A 40 -38.01 10.11 -30.53
C ALA A 40 -37.11 11.32 -30.85
N THR A 41 -36.41 11.80 -29.83
CA THR A 41 -35.20 12.58 -30.05
C THR A 41 -34.04 11.59 -29.99
N SER A 42 -33.45 11.28 -31.14
CA SER A 42 -32.26 10.46 -31.25
C SER A 42 -31.09 11.22 -30.64
N ALA A 43 -30.70 10.87 -29.40
CA ALA A 43 -29.36 11.15 -28.93
C ALA A 43 -28.44 10.12 -29.59
N ALA A 44 -27.59 10.60 -30.46
CA ALA A 44 -26.49 9.79 -30.99
C ALA A 44 -25.57 9.40 -29.82
N THR A 45 -25.69 8.18 -29.37
CA THR A 45 -24.63 7.52 -28.59
C THR A 45 -23.50 7.31 -29.57
N SER A 46 -22.37 7.98 -29.37
CA SER A 46 -21.13 7.62 -30.04
C SER A 46 -20.73 6.26 -29.49
N GLU A 47 -21.03 5.23 -30.26
CA GLU A 47 -20.39 3.93 -30.08
C GLU A 47 -18.90 4.15 -30.40
N ALA A 48 -18.06 4.25 -29.36
CA ALA A 48 -16.66 3.98 -29.49
C ALA A 48 -16.55 2.49 -29.85
N SER A 49 -16.34 2.22 -31.13
CA SER A 49 -16.00 0.90 -31.63
C SER A 49 -14.56 0.59 -31.21
N THR A 50 -14.36 0.19 -29.98
CA THR A 50 -13.21 -0.60 -29.59
C THR A 50 -13.43 -1.97 -30.20
N GLY A 51 -12.60 -2.38 -31.16
CA GLY A 51 -12.58 -3.74 -31.64
C GLY A 51 -12.29 -4.64 -30.42
N ALA A 52 -13.33 -5.28 -29.89
CA ALA A 52 -13.21 -6.07 -28.67
C ALA A 52 -12.15 -7.13 -28.90
N LYS A 53 -11.00 -7.03 -28.18
CA LYS A 53 -9.99 -8.07 -28.14
C LYS A 53 -10.68 -9.35 -27.65
N THR A 54 -10.41 -10.49 -28.27
CA THR A 54 -10.94 -11.79 -27.86
C THR A 54 -9.79 -12.64 -27.35
N PHE A 55 -10.00 -13.29 -26.22
CA PHE A 55 -8.99 -14.12 -25.56
C PHE A 55 -9.35 -15.61 -25.72
N GLU A 56 -8.36 -16.47 -25.79
CA GLU A 56 -8.58 -17.94 -25.81
C GLU A 56 -9.15 -18.44 -24.48
N ASN A 57 -8.75 -17.81 -23.38
CA ASN A 57 -9.27 -18.05 -22.05
C ASN A 57 -9.77 -16.73 -21.46
N ASN A 58 -10.99 -16.72 -20.98
CA ASN A 58 -11.65 -15.55 -20.41
C ASN A 58 -11.59 -15.52 -18.87
N GLU A 59 -10.82 -16.39 -18.23
CA GLU A 59 -10.60 -16.38 -16.78
C GLU A 59 -9.22 -15.80 -16.47
N LEU A 60 -9.18 -14.78 -15.63
CA LEU A 60 -7.97 -14.17 -15.10
C LEU A 60 -7.86 -14.45 -13.60
N ASN A 61 -6.76 -15.08 -13.17
CA ASN A 61 -6.53 -15.36 -11.76
C ASN A 61 -5.48 -14.38 -11.23
N ILE A 62 -5.88 -13.51 -10.31
CA ILE A 62 -5.00 -12.49 -9.72
C ILE A 62 -4.73 -12.75 -8.25
N ALA A 63 -3.52 -12.45 -7.83
CA ALA A 63 -3.08 -12.52 -6.44
C ALA A 63 -2.67 -11.14 -5.98
N VAL A 64 -3.30 -10.61 -4.93
CA VAL A 64 -3.23 -9.21 -4.56
C VAL A 64 -2.84 -9.02 -3.10
N PHE A 65 -1.89 -8.15 -2.86
CA PHE A 65 -1.54 -7.68 -1.52
C PHE A 65 -2.63 -6.74 -0.98
N GLU A 66 -3.11 -7.02 0.22
CA GLU A 66 -4.03 -6.14 0.94
C GLU A 66 -3.22 -5.25 1.88
N GLY A 67 -3.02 -4.02 1.47
CA GLY A 67 -2.29 -2.99 2.22
C GLY A 67 -3.20 -2.01 2.96
N GLY A 68 -2.64 -0.88 3.38
CA GLY A 68 -3.34 0.17 4.14
C GLY A 68 -4.44 0.90 3.37
N TYR A 69 -4.51 0.76 2.05
CA TYR A 69 -5.60 1.28 1.21
C TYR A 69 -6.86 0.38 1.19
N GLY A 70 -6.78 -0.83 1.79
CA GLY A 70 -7.89 -1.78 1.80
C GLY A 70 -8.07 -2.53 0.48
N SER A 71 -9.26 -3.06 0.24
CA SER A 71 -9.57 -3.92 -0.92
C SER A 71 -10.63 -3.33 -1.85
N GLU A 72 -11.37 -2.31 -1.44
CA GLU A 72 -12.55 -1.83 -2.17
C GLU A 72 -12.23 -1.29 -3.57
N TYR A 73 -11.06 -0.67 -3.75
CA TYR A 73 -10.65 -0.18 -5.06
C TYR A 73 -10.41 -1.32 -6.07
N TRP A 74 -9.98 -2.51 -5.62
CA TRP A 74 -9.84 -3.68 -6.47
C TRP A 74 -11.18 -4.16 -7.03
N ASP A 75 -12.25 -4.12 -6.22
CA ASP A 75 -13.60 -4.49 -6.67
C ASP A 75 -14.06 -3.55 -7.80
N GLU A 76 -13.76 -2.25 -7.72
CA GLU A 76 -14.10 -1.29 -8.77
C GLU A 76 -13.22 -1.48 -10.02
N ILE A 77 -11.91 -1.74 -9.87
CA ILE A 77 -11.02 -2.06 -10.99
C ILE A 77 -11.54 -3.30 -11.74
N ILE A 78 -11.82 -4.39 -11.02
CA ILE A 78 -12.33 -5.63 -11.60
C ILE A 78 -13.64 -5.38 -12.33
N LYS A 79 -14.57 -4.70 -11.71
CA LYS A 79 -15.88 -4.37 -12.30
C LYS A 79 -15.73 -3.55 -13.60
N ARG A 80 -14.84 -2.55 -13.62
CA ARG A 80 -14.56 -1.74 -14.83
C ARG A 80 -13.93 -2.59 -15.92
N PHE A 81 -13.00 -3.46 -15.57
CA PHE A 81 -12.35 -4.37 -16.51
C PHE A 81 -13.34 -5.36 -17.12
N GLU A 82 -14.16 -6.04 -16.32
CA GLU A 82 -15.19 -6.98 -16.82
C GLU A 82 -16.26 -6.29 -17.66
N ALA A 83 -16.54 -5.01 -17.38
CA ALA A 83 -17.44 -4.21 -18.22
C ALA A 83 -16.81 -3.85 -19.58
N ALA A 84 -15.51 -3.58 -19.63
CA ALA A 84 -14.76 -3.30 -20.86
C ALA A 84 -14.55 -4.56 -21.71
N TYR A 85 -14.44 -5.74 -21.08
CA TYR A 85 -14.23 -7.04 -21.74
C TYR A 85 -15.36 -8.04 -21.42
N PRO A 86 -16.54 -7.91 -22.05
CA PRO A 86 -17.69 -8.74 -21.76
C PRO A 86 -17.41 -10.25 -21.92
N GLY A 87 -17.66 -11.01 -20.88
CA GLY A 87 -17.43 -12.46 -20.84
C GLY A 87 -16.11 -12.85 -20.16
N VAL A 88 -15.26 -11.88 -19.80
CA VAL A 88 -14.11 -12.09 -18.92
C VAL A 88 -14.58 -12.19 -17.48
N THR A 89 -13.92 -13.02 -16.69
CA THR A 89 -14.11 -13.16 -15.25
C THR A 89 -12.76 -13.06 -14.54
N VAL A 90 -12.67 -12.17 -13.55
CA VAL A 90 -11.47 -12.01 -12.72
C VAL A 90 -11.66 -12.69 -11.36
N ASN A 91 -10.81 -13.67 -11.07
CA ASN A 91 -10.79 -14.39 -9.80
C ASN A 91 -9.68 -13.81 -8.91
N MET A 92 -10.03 -13.02 -7.91
CA MET A 92 -9.08 -12.37 -7.02
C MET A 92 -8.83 -13.18 -5.75
N GLN A 93 -7.56 -13.43 -5.42
CA GLN A 93 -7.11 -13.87 -4.12
C GLN A 93 -6.38 -12.70 -3.45
N ILE A 94 -6.94 -12.15 -2.37
CA ILE A 94 -6.40 -10.98 -1.67
C ILE A 94 -6.08 -11.32 -0.21
N SER A 95 -4.93 -10.85 0.27
CA SER A 95 -4.50 -11.05 1.66
C SER A 95 -3.31 -10.15 2.01
N PRO A 96 -3.18 -9.69 3.27
CA PRO A 96 -1.94 -9.07 3.77
C PRO A 96 -0.72 -10.02 3.75
N LYS A 97 -0.95 -11.33 3.57
CA LYS A 97 0.08 -12.38 3.50
C LYS A 97 0.06 -13.13 2.18
N ILE A 98 -0.30 -12.45 1.10
CA ILE A 98 -0.49 -13.09 -0.20
C ILE A 98 0.76 -13.83 -0.67
N GLY A 99 1.96 -13.27 -0.45
CA GLY A 99 3.22 -13.91 -0.84
C GLY A 99 3.44 -15.28 -0.18
N ASP A 100 3.08 -15.44 1.11
CA ASP A 100 3.14 -16.73 1.82
C ASP A 100 2.13 -17.73 1.23
N ILE A 101 0.97 -17.24 0.79
CA ILE A 101 -0.12 -18.06 0.26
C ILE A 101 0.21 -18.57 -1.15
N ILE A 102 0.67 -17.68 -2.04
CA ILE A 102 0.90 -18.07 -3.45
C ILE A 102 2.24 -18.76 -3.70
N ARG A 103 3.25 -18.55 -2.86
CA ARG A 103 4.56 -19.23 -3.02
C ARG A 103 4.43 -20.76 -3.14
N PRO A 104 3.75 -21.49 -2.24
CA PRO A 104 3.55 -22.94 -2.41
C PRO A 104 2.68 -23.28 -3.61
N GLN A 105 1.74 -22.42 -4.01
CA GLN A 105 0.92 -22.62 -5.22
C GLN A 105 1.79 -22.55 -6.47
N ILE A 106 2.67 -21.56 -6.59
CA ILE A 106 3.62 -21.40 -7.71
C ILE A 106 4.53 -22.61 -7.80
N VAL A 107 5.10 -23.07 -6.68
CA VAL A 107 5.95 -24.28 -6.63
C VAL A 107 5.18 -25.53 -7.10
N ALA A 108 3.88 -25.61 -6.81
CA ALA A 108 3.01 -26.70 -7.26
C ALA A 108 2.55 -26.56 -8.72
N GLY A 109 2.93 -25.49 -9.43
CA GLY A 109 2.54 -25.21 -10.81
C GLY A 109 1.19 -24.50 -10.97
N ASN A 110 0.60 -24.04 -9.86
CA ASN A 110 -0.60 -23.21 -9.85
C ASN A 110 -0.20 -21.74 -9.75
N VAL A 111 0.23 -21.19 -10.89
CA VAL A 111 0.74 -19.84 -10.99
C VAL A 111 -0.44 -18.89 -11.26
N PRO A 112 -0.59 -17.78 -10.49
CA PRO A 112 -1.52 -16.72 -10.84
C PRO A 112 -1.11 -16.06 -12.15
N ASP A 113 -2.07 -15.48 -12.87
CA ASP A 113 -1.81 -14.79 -14.13
C ASP A 113 -1.26 -13.37 -13.88
N PHE A 114 -1.62 -12.78 -12.74
CA PHE A 114 -1.23 -11.45 -12.34
C PHE A 114 -0.96 -11.42 -10.83
N ILE A 115 0.08 -10.72 -10.43
CA ILE A 115 0.47 -10.55 -9.03
C ILE A 115 0.55 -9.05 -8.74
N SER A 116 -0.05 -8.61 -7.63
CA SER A 116 0.16 -7.30 -7.04
C SER A 116 0.85 -7.46 -5.69
N MET A 117 2.01 -6.86 -5.55
CA MET A 117 2.82 -6.94 -4.32
C MET A 117 3.31 -5.56 -3.91
N ASN A 118 3.66 -5.44 -2.63
CA ASN A 118 4.39 -4.29 -2.12
C ASN A 118 5.91 -4.53 -2.28
N ASP A 119 6.66 -3.51 -2.61
CA ASP A 119 8.12 -3.59 -2.81
C ASP A 119 8.90 -3.97 -1.54
N ASN A 120 8.24 -3.90 -0.38
CA ASN A 120 8.78 -4.34 0.92
C ASN A 120 8.30 -5.76 1.32
N ASP A 121 7.86 -6.58 0.36
CA ASP A 121 7.42 -7.94 0.65
C ASP A 121 8.50 -8.75 1.39
N SER A 122 8.20 -9.10 2.64
CA SER A 122 9.12 -9.84 3.52
C SER A 122 9.29 -11.31 3.13
N THR A 123 8.42 -11.85 2.27
CA THR A 123 8.53 -13.24 1.79
C THR A 123 9.67 -13.40 0.79
N GLY A 124 10.09 -12.29 0.14
CA GLY A 124 11.09 -12.30 -0.92
C GLY A 124 10.64 -13.09 -2.16
N LEU A 125 9.32 -13.20 -2.39
CA LEU A 125 8.78 -13.92 -3.55
C LEU A 125 9.25 -13.30 -4.84
N ILE A 126 8.99 -11.99 -5.04
CA ILE A 126 9.36 -11.28 -6.27
C ILE A 126 10.87 -11.26 -6.47
N SER A 127 11.66 -11.05 -5.41
CA SER A 127 13.11 -11.14 -5.47
C SER A 127 13.61 -12.53 -5.94
N SER A 128 12.90 -13.61 -5.58
CA SER A 128 13.22 -14.95 -6.07
C SER A 128 12.84 -15.10 -7.54
N MET A 129 11.66 -14.61 -7.95
CA MET A 129 11.23 -14.64 -9.35
C MET A 129 12.16 -13.84 -10.27
N VAL A 130 12.64 -12.67 -9.81
CA VAL A 130 13.65 -11.90 -10.51
C VAL A 130 14.94 -12.73 -10.72
N LYS A 131 15.47 -13.34 -9.65
CA LYS A 131 16.70 -14.18 -9.75
C LYS A 131 16.54 -15.36 -10.70
N GLU A 132 15.34 -15.91 -10.81
CA GLU A 132 15.01 -17.05 -11.66
C GLU A 132 14.60 -16.64 -13.08
N HIS A 133 14.58 -15.34 -13.41
CA HIS A 133 14.07 -14.80 -14.68
C HIS A 133 12.64 -15.29 -14.98
N ALA A 134 11.82 -15.33 -13.95
CA ALA A 134 10.45 -15.86 -13.98
C ALA A 134 9.38 -14.77 -14.17
N LEU A 135 9.78 -13.55 -14.55
CA LEU A 135 8.87 -12.44 -14.86
C LEU A 135 8.79 -12.20 -16.36
N MET A 136 7.62 -11.76 -16.82
CA MET A 136 7.35 -11.41 -18.21
C MET A 136 7.85 -10.01 -18.53
N ASP A 137 8.29 -9.81 -19.77
CA ASP A 137 8.58 -8.49 -20.33
C ASP A 137 7.26 -7.74 -20.57
N LEU A 138 7.12 -6.58 -19.95
CA LEU A 138 5.92 -5.72 -20.00
C LEU A 138 6.16 -4.45 -20.82
N SER A 139 7.31 -4.31 -21.48
CA SER A 139 7.72 -3.07 -22.15
C SER A 139 6.71 -2.64 -23.22
N ASP A 140 6.08 -3.58 -23.90
CA ASP A 140 5.06 -3.32 -24.92
C ASP A 140 3.80 -2.65 -24.32
N VAL A 141 3.38 -3.07 -23.12
CA VAL A 141 2.21 -2.50 -22.43
C VAL A 141 2.42 -1.02 -22.10
N PHE A 142 3.64 -0.62 -21.77
CA PHE A 142 3.98 0.77 -21.43
C PHE A 142 4.00 1.71 -22.64
N GLU A 143 3.97 1.16 -23.88
CA GLU A 143 3.79 1.94 -25.09
C GLU A 143 2.30 2.15 -25.44
N GLU A 144 1.38 1.46 -24.76
CA GLU A 144 -0.07 1.57 -24.95
C GLU A 144 -0.66 2.58 -23.96
N GLY A 145 -1.79 3.22 -24.34
CA GLY A 145 -2.61 4.03 -23.43
C GLY A 145 -3.55 3.17 -22.61
N GLY A 146 -4.04 3.74 -21.49
CA GLY A 146 -5.05 3.10 -20.66
C GLY A 146 -6.44 3.06 -21.32
N ILE A 147 -7.41 2.43 -20.66
CA ILE A 147 -8.80 2.34 -21.16
C ILE A 147 -9.47 3.72 -21.26
N ASP A 148 -9.14 4.63 -20.36
CA ASP A 148 -9.78 5.95 -20.25
C ASP A 148 -8.96 7.07 -20.90
N ASP A 149 -7.70 6.83 -21.24
CA ASP A 149 -6.76 7.82 -21.77
C ASP A 149 -5.79 7.15 -22.76
N ASP A 150 -5.67 7.75 -23.95
CA ASP A 150 -4.75 7.28 -25.00
C ASP A 150 -3.26 7.65 -24.71
N THR A 151 -2.97 8.33 -23.60
CA THR A 151 -1.58 8.65 -23.20
C THR A 151 -0.83 7.37 -22.86
N PRO A 152 0.34 7.11 -23.49
CA PRO A 152 1.13 5.93 -23.15
C PRO A 152 1.43 5.82 -21.66
N LEU A 153 1.33 4.62 -21.07
CA LEU A 153 1.56 4.43 -19.63
C LEU A 153 2.94 4.93 -19.18
N LYS A 154 3.97 4.79 -20.03
CA LYS A 154 5.32 5.29 -19.72
C LYS A 154 5.37 6.80 -19.47
N ASP A 155 4.48 7.57 -20.10
CA ASP A 155 4.41 9.04 -19.97
C ASP A 155 3.59 9.46 -18.73
N GLN A 156 2.93 8.51 -18.05
CA GLN A 156 2.16 8.70 -16.82
C GLN A 156 2.97 8.34 -15.56
N VAL A 157 4.12 7.68 -15.72
CA VAL A 157 4.97 7.24 -14.61
C VAL A 157 5.99 8.33 -14.27
N ILE A 158 6.34 8.45 -12.99
CA ILE A 158 7.37 9.38 -12.50
C ILE A 158 8.69 9.14 -13.25
N ASP A 159 9.28 10.22 -13.74
CA ASP A 159 10.54 10.21 -14.49
C ASP A 159 11.64 9.39 -13.80
N GLY A 160 12.26 8.49 -14.55
CA GLY A 160 13.37 7.64 -14.11
C GLY A 160 12.96 6.41 -13.27
N LEU A 161 11.67 6.24 -12.95
CA LEU A 161 11.20 5.07 -12.18
C LEU A 161 11.29 3.79 -13.04
N LEU A 162 10.86 3.84 -14.30
CA LEU A 162 10.88 2.69 -15.19
C LEU A 162 12.30 2.20 -15.51
N ASP A 163 13.29 3.11 -15.55
CA ASP A 163 14.72 2.78 -15.74
C ASP A 163 15.40 2.31 -14.45
N SER A 164 14.70 2.35 -13.33
CA SER A 164 15.25 1.92 -12.05
C SER A 164 15.45 0.40 -12.00
N ALA A 165 16.35 -0.06 -11.12
CA ALA A 165 16.53 -1.49 -10.86
C ALA A 165 15.27 -2.16 -10.27
N LYS A 166 14.27 -1.37 -9.81
CA LYS A 166 12.97 -1.88 -9.37
C LYS A 166 12.15 -2.37 -10.57
N CYS A 167 12.00 -1.54 -11.59
CA CYS A 167 11.18 -1.86 -12.77
C CYS A 167 11.95 -2.63 -13.84
N SER A 168 13.27 -2.37 -13.99
CA SER A 168 14.18 -3.00 -14.95
C SER A 168 15.30 -3.79 -14.23
N PRO A 169 14.96 -4.90 -13.55
CA PRO A 169 15.90 -5.58 -12.64
C PRO A 169 17.06 -6.29 -13.34
N TYR A 170 16.98 -6.53 -14.65
CA TYR A 170 18.00 -7.24 -15.42
C TYR A 170 19.01 -6.31 -16.12
N GLY A 171 18.75 -4.99 -16.09
CA GLY A 171 19.64 -4.00 -16.71
C GLY A 171 19.69 -4.07 -18.24
N ASP A 172 18.69 -4.67 -18.87
CA ASP A 172 18.53 -4.81 -20.33
C ASP A 172 17.64 -3.73 -20.94
N GLY A 173 17.17 -2.77 -20.12
CA GLY A 173 16.30 -1.66 -20.52
C GLY A 173 14.84 -2.05 -20.74
N LYS A 174 14.45 -3.24 -20.28
CA LYS A 174 13.08 -3.73 -20.37
C LYS A 174 12.37 -3.65 -19.02
N ILE A 175 11.06 -3.51 -19.06
CA ILE A 175 10.20 -3.41 -17.87
C ILE A 175 9.67 -4.79 -17.55
N TYR A 176 9.89 -5.26 -16.31
CA TYR A 176 9.42 -6.57 -15.82
C TYR A 176 8.53 -6.43 -14.58
N ILE A 177 8.60 -5.29 -13.92
CA ILE A 177 7.82 -4.94 -12.75
C ILE A 177 7.17 -3.59 -13.03
N ALA A 178 5.85 -3.57 -13.12
CA ALA A 178 5.08 -2.36 -13.36
C ALA A 178 4.83 -1.64 -12.03
N PRO A 179 5.22 -0.36 -11.87
CA PRO A 179 4.86 0.40 -10.68
C PRO A 179 3.37 0.77 -10.76
N PHE A 180 2.67 0.66 -9.63
CA PHE A 180 1.27 1.07 -9.53
C PHE A 180 1.12 2.43 -8.85
N ASP A 181 1.68 2.57 -7.65
CA ASP A 181 1.70 3.83 -6.95
C ASP A 181 3.08 4.11 -6.34
N ALA A 182 3.29 5.35 -5.93
CA ALA A 182 4.49 5.78 -5.23
C ALA A 182 4.09 6.57 -3.99
N SER A 183 3.79 5.85 -2.92
CA SER A 183 3.30 6.42 -1.66
C SER A 183 4.42 7.06 -0.84
N PRO A 184 4.38 8.38 -0.58
CA PRO A 184 5.39 9.04 0.23
C PRO A 184 5.33 8.59 1.69
N MET A 185 6.51 8.40 2.28
CA MET A 185 6.71 8.05 3.68
C MET A 185 7.48 9.13 4.41
N GLY A 186 7.12 9.39 5.67
CA GLY A 186 7.75 10.43 6.47
C GLY A 186 7.26 10.39 7.91
N LEU A 187 7.15 11.54 8.52
CA LEU A 187 6.63 11.71 9.86
C LEU A 187 5.19 12.21 9.79
N VAL A 188 4.26 11.35 10.22
CA VAL A 188 2.84 11.70 10.35
C VAL A 188 2.64 12.44 11.67
N TYR A 189 1.80 13.49 11.64
CA TYR A 189 1.48 14.33 12.79
C TYR A 189 0.05 14.85 12.72
N ASN A 190 -0.45 15.43 13.81
CA ASN A 190 -1.76 16.09 13.89
C ASN A 190 -1.65 17.57 13.53
N LYS A 191 -2.13 17.98 12.35
CA LYS A 191 -2.12 19.39 11.90
C LYS A 191 -2.84 20.31 12.88
N THR A 192 -4.04 19.91 13.33
CA THR A 192 -4.85 20.71 14.26
C THR A 192 -4.12 20.98 15.58
N LEU A 193 -3.45 19.96 16.15
CA LEU A 193 -2.66 20.14 17.36
C LEU A 193 -1.53 21.15 17.15
N PHE A 194 -0.89 21.13 15.97
CA PHE A 194 0.17 22.08 15.65
C PHE A 194 -0.35 23.50 15.51
N GLU A 195 -1.46 23.69 14.80
CA GLU A 195 -2.11 24.99 14.62
C GLU A 195 -2.57 25.59 15.94
N GLU A 196 -3.23 24.80 16.81
CA GLU A 196 -3.69 25.23 18.12
C GLU A 196 -2.57 25.70 19.06
N ASN A 197 -1.37 25.16 18.89
CA ASN A 197 -0.20 25.51 19.70
C ASN A 197 0.75 26.50 19.02
N GLY A 198 0.48 26.90 17.78
CA GLY A 198 1.37 27.74 16.99
C GLY A 198 2.72 27.06 16.72
N TRP A 199 2.72 25.73 16.57
CA TRP A 199 3.90 24.95 16.24
C TRP A 199 4.05 24.80 14.73
N GLU A 200 5.29 24.82 14.27
CA GLU A 200 5.65 24.52 12.88
C GLU A 200 6.30 23.13 12.80
N THR A 201 6.21 22.49 11.63
CA THR A 201 6.92 21.23 11.40
C THR A 201 8.43 21.49 11.37
N PRO A 202 9.23 20.68 12.06
CA PRO A 202 10.67 20.91 12.16
C PRO A 202 11.36 20.72 10.80
N VAL A 203 12.32 21.57 10.49
CA VAL A 203 13.20 21.44 9.33
C VAL A 203 14.49 20.74 9.73
N THR A 204 15.13 21.19 10.81
CA THR A 204 16.39 20.63 11.31
C THR A 204 16.19 19.73 12.53
N TRP A 205 17.22 18.96 12.87
CA TRP A 205 17.22 18.18 14.10
C TRP A 205 17.16 19.05 15.36
N ASP A 206 17.70 20.26 15.31
CA ASP A 206 17.61 21.20 16.43
C ASP A 206 16.17 21.67 16.61
N ASP A 207 15.46 22.03 15.54
CA ASP A 207 14.02 22.36 15.59
C ASP A 207 13.20 21.18 16.12
N PHE A 208 13.53 19.97 15.70
CA PHE A 208 12.83 18.75 16.13
C PHE A 208 12.93 18.55 17.64
N PHE A 209 14.11 18.70 18.20
CA PHE A 209 14.30 18.56 19.65
C PHE A 209 13.77 19.76 20.45
N GLU A 210 13.85 21.00 19.91
CA GLU A 210 13.23 22.16 20.52
C GLU A 210 11.71 21.99 20.62
N LEU A 211 11.09 21.50 19.55
CA LEU A 211 9.66 21.15 19.55
C LEU A 211 9.37 20.05 20.60
N GLY A 212 10.26 19.08 20.74
CA GLY A 212 10.16 18.03 21.76
C GLY A 212 10.13 18.57 23.18
N GLU A 213 10.93 19.57 23.51
CA GLU A 213 10.87 20.23 24.82
C GLU A 213 9.53 20.95 25.05
N LYS A 214 9.02 21.67 24.03
CA LYS A 214 7.70 22.31 24.09
C LYS A 214 6.56 21.29 24.28
N ALA A 215 6.67 20.11 23.65
CA ALA A 215 5.70 19.03 23.80
C ALA A 215 5.73 18.40 25.20
N LYS A 216 6.93 18.20 25.76
CA LYS A 216 7.09 17.69 27.14
C LYS A 216 6.41 18.55 28.19
N GLU A 217 6.41 19.89 28.03
CA GLU A 217 5.70 20.82 28.92
C GLU A 217 4.20 20.57 28.95
N LYS A 218 3.66 19.99 27.88
CA LYS A 218 2.23 19.59 27.76
C LYS A 218 1.98 18.12 28.07
N GLY A 219 3.02 17.38 28.45
CA GLY A 219 2.90 15.93 28.72
C GLY A 219 2.75 15.08 27.46
N ILE A 220 3.18 15.60 26.29
CA ILE A 220 3.15 14.91 25.00
C ILE A 220 4.58 14.47 24.66
N ALA A 221 4.77 13.21 24.26
CA ALA A 221 6.06 12.75 23.78
C ALA A 221 6.35 13.31 22.37
N LEU A 222 7.63 13.49 22.03
CA LEU A 222 7.99 13.94 20.69
C LEU A 222 7.72 12.86 19.63
N PHE A 223 8.00 11.60 19.96
CA PHE A 223 8.08 10.54 18.97
C PHE A 223 7.52 9.21 19.50
N THR A 224 6.84 8.49 18.64
CA THR A 224 6.50 7.08 18.81
C THR A 224 6.77 6.33 17.50
N TYR A 225 6.78 5.01 17.52
CA TYR A 225 6.83 4.17 16.32
C TYR A 225 6.24 2.79 16.58
N GLN A 226 6.09 2.00 15.53
CA GLN A 226 5.59 0.63 15.58
C GLN A 226 6.67 -0.30 16.18
N GLY A 227 6.77 -0.31 17.51
CA GLY A 227 7.91 -0.84 18.25
C GLY A 227 8.30 -2.27 17.93
N ILE A 228 7.32 -3.17 17.74
CA ILE A 228 7.59 -4.55 17.34
C ILE A 228 7.99 -4.69 15.85
N TYR A 229 7.95 -3.59 15.08
CA TYR A 229 8.37 -3.50 13.69
C TYR A 229 9.38 -2.36 13.49
N PRO A 230 10.62 -2.50 13.99
CA PRO A 230 11.61 -1.41 14.02
C PRO A 230 12.01 -0.88 12.64
N GLY A 231 11.74 -1.61 11.56
CA GLY A 231 11.94 -1.15 10.19
C GLY A 231 11.17 0.13 9.85
N TYR A 232 10.14 0.50 10.63
CA TYR A 232 9.47 1.79 10.45
C TYR A 232 10.37 3.00 10.72
N LEU A 233 11.42 2.87 11.53
CA LEU A 233 12.43 3.90 11.75
C LEU A 233 13.21 4.27 10.48
N GLU A 234 13.27 3.38 9.50
CA GLU A 234 13.93 3.61 8.22
C GLU A 234 13.31 4.76 7.44
N ARG A 235 12.01 5.03 7.63
CA ARG A 235 11.27 6.15 7.00
C ARG A 235 11.77 7.52 7.44
N MET A 236 12.51 7.57 8.52
CA MET A 236 13.21 8.75 9.01
C MET A 236 14.72 8.66 8.77
N LEU A 237 15.31 7.49 9.01
CA LEU A 237 16.75 7.27 8.94
C LEU A 237 17.32 7.45 7.53
N TRP A 238 16.73 6.76 6.53
CA TRP A 238 17.26 6.81 5.17
C TRP A 238 17.13 8.18 4.52
N PRO A 239 15.98 8.90 4.61
CA PRO A 239 15.89 10.27 4.15
C PRO A 239 16.90 11.21 4.81
N ALA A 240 17.07 11.11 6.14
CA ALA A 240 18.04 11.94 6.86
C ALA A 240 19.49 11.64 6.42
N LEU A 241 19.84 10.39 6.17
CA LEU A 241 21.14 10.01 5.61
C LEU A 241 21.31 10.53 4.18
N ALA A 242 20.26 10.43 3.35
CA ALA A 242 20.30 10.94 1.98
C ALA A 242 20.54 12.46 1.94
N SER A 243 19.89 13.21 2.85
CA SER A 243 20.09 14.65 2.99
C SER A 243 21.51 14.98 3.45
N ALA A 244 22.01 14.27 4.45
CA ALA A 244 23.31 14.54 5.08
C ALA A 244 24.50 14.09 4.21
N THR A 245 24.37 13.00 3.44
CA THR A 245 25.49 12.38 2.73
C THR A 245 25.38 12.39 1.21
N GLY A 246 24.23 12.83 0.69
CA GLY A 246 23.92 12.87 -0.74
C GLY A 246 23.36 11.56 -1.29
N ILE A 247 22.54 11.69 -2.35
CA ILE A 247 21.84 10.55 -2.97
C ILE A 247 22.80 9.52 -3.59
N ASP A 248 23.95 9.93 -4.08
CA ASP A 248 24.95 9.00 -4.64
C ASP A 248 25.56 8.11 -3.55
N ASN A 249 25.73 8.62 -2.32
CA ASN A 249 26.17 7.79 -1.20
C ASN A 249 25.09 6.78 -0.80
N MET A 250 23.80 7.11 -0.97
CA MET A 250 22.71 6.14 -0.74
C MET A 250 22.82 4.92 -1.68
N LYS A 251 23.26 5.11 -2.92
CA LYS A 251 23.55 4.00 -3.83
C LYS A 251 24.69 3.12 -3.31
N ALA A 252 25.72 3.74 -2.75
CA ALA A 252 26.86 3.03 -2.15
C ALA A 252 26.41 2.25 -0.89
N ILE A 253 25.54 2.84 -0.05
CA ILE A 253 24.96 2.18 1.12
C ILE A 253 24.12 0.96 0.67
N ALA A 254 23.23 1.13 -0.29
CA ALA A 254 22.40 0.07 -0.83
C ALA A 254 23.20 -1.08 -1.46
N SER A 255 24.39 -0.77 -1.98
CA SER A 255 25.35 -1.75 -2.54
C SER A 255 26.32 -2.32 -1.50
N TYR A 256 26.13 -2.02 -0.22
CA TYR A 256 27.00 -2.43 0.89
C TYR A 256 28.48 -2.05 0.68
N THR A 257 28.74 -0.90 0.07
CA THR A 257 30.10 -0.43 -0.18
C THR A 257 30.78 -0.13 1.17
N PRO A 258 31.96 -0.72 1.46
CA PRO A 258 32.66 -0.47 2.71
C PRO A 258 32.97 1.03 2.90
N GLY A 259 32.65 1.54 4.09
CA GLY A 259 32.89 2.95 4.46
C GLY A 259 31.77 3.93 4.08
N SER A 260 30.72 3.49 3.37
CA SER A 260 29.61 4.36 2.97
C SER A 260 28.84 4.99 4.14
N LEU A 261 28.92 4.41 5.33
CA LEU A 261 28.32 4.93 6.57
C LEU A 261 29.36 5.55 7.54
N SER A 262 30.59 5.77 7.10
CA SER A 262 31.69 6.16 8.00
C SER A 262 32.00 7.67 7.99
N SER A 263 31.15 8.51 7.38
CA SER A 263 31.33 9.96 7.42
C SER A 263 30.87 10.56 8.75
N ASP A 264 31.36 11.78 9.06
CA ASP A 264 30.95 12.52 10.26
C ASP A 264 29.47 12.91 10.18
N GLU A 265 28.94 13.19 8.99
CA GLU A 265 27.54 13.52 8.74
C GLU A 265 26.64 12.31 9.02
N ALA A 266 27.01 11.13 8.53
CA ALA A 266 26.31 9.90 8.83
C ALA A 266 26.30 9.63 10.35
N LEU A 267 27.44 9.81 11.02
CA LEU A 267 27.54 9.66 12.47
C LEU A 267 26.60 10.61 13.22
N LYS A 268 26.50 11.89 12.80
CA LYS A 268 25.56 12.86 13.40
C LYS A 268 24.11 12.41 13.24
N VAL A 269 23.72 11.90 12.08
CA VAL A 269 22.37 11.35 11.87
C VAL A 269 22.07 10.21 12.85
N PHE A 270 22.98 9.25 13.00
CA PHE A 270 22.81 8.15 13.97
C PHE A 270 22.76 8.65 15.42
N GLN A 271 23.56 9.65 15.77
CA GLN A 271 23.53 10.26 17.10
C GLN A 271 22.18 10.93 17.39
N ASN A 272 21.63 11.67 16.42
CA ASN A 272 20.32 12.30 16.55
C ASN A 272 19.20 11.25 16.66
N MET A 273 19.24 10.19 15.85
CA MET A 273 18.29 9.07 16.00
C MET A 273 18.39 8.43 17.39
N ALA A 274 19.60 8.20 17.90
CA ALA A 274 19.80 7.64 19.25
C ALA A 274 19.28 8.58 20.34
N LYS A 275 19.46 9.90 20.19
CA LYS A 275 19.01 10.92 21.13
C LYS A 275 17.50 10.87 21.38
N ILE A 276 16.69 10.47 20.39
CA ILE A 276 15.24 10.27 20.57
C ILE A 276 14.96 9.34 21.75
N GLY A 277 15.70 8.25 21.86
CA GLY A 277 15.54 7.27 22.94
C GLY A 277 16.30 7.65 24.22
N THR A 278 17.54 8.16 24.12
CA THR A 278 18.40 8.40 25.29
C THR A 278 17.98 9.62 26.09
N ASP A 279 17.42 10.64 25.46
CA ASP A 279 17.10 11.92 26.09
C ASP A 279 15.60 12.07 26.41
N GLY A 280 14.86 10.94 26.37
CA GLY A 280 13.46 10.87 26.81
C GLY A 280 12.47 11.58 25.87
N TYR A 281 12.72 11.56 24.55
CA TYR A 281 11.78 12.04 23.53
C TYR A 281 10.85 10.94 23.01
N LEU A 282 11.25 9.68 23.22
CA LEU A 282 10.43 8.53 22.84
C LEU A 282 9.31 8.34 23.86
N MET A 283 8.08 8.12 23.36
CA MET A 283 6.93 7.80 24.19
C MET A 283 7.17 6.49 24.99
N ASP A 284 6.80 6.50 26.26
CA ASP A 284 6.92 5.34 27.12
C ASP A 284 6.15 4.14 26.57
N GLY A 285 6.80 2.97 26.62
CA GLY A 285 6.19 1.71 26.16
C GLY A 285 6.19 1.48 24.65
N THR A 286 6.64 2.46 23.83
CA THR A 286 6.66 2.38 22.36
C THR A 286 7.22 1.06 21.83
N VAL A 287 8.29 0.53 22.40
CA VAL A 287 8.97 -0.69 21.90
C VAL A 287 8.09 -1.96 21.90
N ALA A 288 6.97 -1.94 22.62
CA ALA A 288 6.04 -3.05 22.70
C ALA A 288 4.78 -2.87 21.84
N LEU A 289 4.62 -1.72 21.18
CA LEU A 289 3.42 -1.39 20.44
C LEU A 289 3.43 -2.03 19.04
N ASN A 290 2.27 -2.51 18.60
CA ASN A 290 2.02 -2.88 17.21
C ASN A 290 1.58 -1.66 16.38
N HIS A 291 1.25 -1.87 15.09
CA HIS A 291 0.81 -0.81 14.19
C HIS A 291 -0.37 -0.02 14.75
N THR A 292 -1.50 -0.68 14.95
CA THR A 292 -2.74 -0.03 15.40
C THR A 292 -2.58 0.70 16.73
N GLN A 293 -1.84 0.12 17.67
CA GLN A 293 -1.63 0.73 18.98
C GLN A 293 -0.80 2.01 18.90
N SER A 294 0.33 1.97 18.19
CA SER A 294 1.21 3.14 18.06
C SER A 294 0.58 4.27 17.26
N GLN A 295 -0.14 3.93 16.19
CA GLN A 295 -0.90 4.88 15.38
C GLN A 295 -2.03 5.52 16.20
N THR A 296 -2.82 4.71 16.93
CA THR A 296 -3.88 5.23 17.81
C THR A 296 -3.31 6.15 18.90
N ASP A 297 -2.18 5.78 19.53
CA ASP A 297 -1.57 6.61 20.57
C ASP A 297 -1.10 7.96 20.01
N MET A 298 -0.56 8.01 18.80
CA MET A 298 -0.23 9.27 18.14
C MET A 298 -1.51 10.07 17.79
N MET A 299 -2.53 9.43 17.21
CA MET A 299 -3.80 10.09 16.88
C MET A 299 -4.54 10.61 18.10
N MET A 300 -4.30 10.05 19.29
CA MET A 300 -4.79 10.54 20.57
C MET A 300 -3.88 11.60 21.21
N ASN A 301 -2.93 12.17 20.44
CA ASN A 301 -1.98 13.20 20.88
C ASN A 301 -1.07 12.79 22.05
N LYS A 302 -0.76 11.47 22.20
CA LYS A 302 0.24 11.02 23.18
C LYS A 302 1.67 11.23 22.69
N ALA A 303 1.87 11.28 21.37
CA ALA A 303 3.11 11.64 20.72
C ALA A 303 2.85 12.60 19.55
N LEU A 304 3.82 13.46 19.21
CA LEU A 304 3.70 14.39 18.10
C LEU A 304 3.86 13.70 16.75
N PHE A 305 4.86 12.82 16.63
CA PHE A 305 5.23 12.20 15.38
C PHE A 305 5.25 10.68 15.45
N ILE A 306 4.88 10.06 14.32
CA ILE A 306 5.07 8.65 14.05
C ILE A 306 5.61 8.46 12.62
N PRO A 307 6.67 7.65 12.39
CA PRO A 307 7.11 7.34 11.03
C PRO A 307 6.11 6.42 10.35
N ASN A 308 5.53 6.88 9.24
CA ASN A 308 4.53 6.14 8.47
C ASN A 308 4.46 6.66 7.02
N GLY A 309 3.47 6.26 6.26
CA GLY A 309 3.15 6.76 4.94
C GLY A 309 1.75 7.38 4.87
N ASN A 310 1.41 7.96 3.72
CA ASN A 310 0.11 8.59 3.47
C ASN A 310 -1.08 7.62 3.59
N TRP A 311 -0.87 6.32 3.45
CA TRP A 311 -1.90 5.27 3.64
C TRP A 311 -2.46 5.21 5.07
N MET A 312 -1.75 5.76 6.08
CA MET A 312 -2.18 5.72 7.48
C MET A 312 -3.56 6.38 7.67
N GLU A 313 -3.91 7.36 6.87
CA GLU A 313 -5.22 8.01 6.93
C GLU A 313 -6.35 7.03 6.59
N GLY A 314 -6.20 6.26 5.52
CA GLY A 314 -7.15 5.20 5.12
C GLY A 314 -7.15 4.03 6.10
N GLU A 315 -5.97 3.50 6.44
CA GLU A 315 -5.80 2.38 7.36
C GLU A 315 -6.46 2.63 8.73
N MET A 316 -6.45 3.89 9.19
CA MET A 316 -6.95 4.28 10.50
C MET A 316 -8.28 5.03 10.43
N ALA A 317 -9.04 4.95 9.32
CA ALA A 317 -10.27 5.72 9.10
C ALA A 317 -11.27 5.59 10.25
N ASP A 318 -11.48 4.39 10.76
CA ASP A 318 -12.42 4.05 11.82
C ASP A 318 -11.80 4.05 13.25
N ALA A 319 -10.50 4.36 13.37
CA ALA A 319 -9.80 4.30 14.65
C ALA A 319 -10.09 5.55 15.52
N PRO A 320 -10.07 5.38 16.87
CA PRO A 320 -10.18 6.50 17.79
C PRO A 320 -9.09 7.54 17.58
N ARG A 321 -9.46 8.82 17.64
CA ARG A 321 -8.56 9.96 17.49
C ARG A 321 -8.99 11.13 18.36
N ALA A 322 -8.08 12.08 18.58
CA ALA A 322 -8.38 13.33 19.29
C ALA A 322 -9.42 14.15 18.52
N ASP A 323 -10.18 14.98 19.23
CA ASP A 323 -11.16 15.88 18.62
C ASP A 323 -10.48 16.81 17.60
N GLY A 324 -11.07 16.93 16.42
CA GLY A 324 -10.56 17.77 15.34
C GLY A 324 -9.23 17.28 14.71
N PHE A 325 -8.82 16.03 14.95
CA PHE A 325 -7.58 15.49 14.40
C PHE A 325 -7.56 15.55 12.87
N GLU A 326 -6.52 16.15 12.30
CA GLU A 326 -6.23 16.17 10.87
C GLU A 326 -4.84 15.59 10.58
N PHE A 327 -4.77 14.68 9.61
CA PHE A 327 -3.50 14.08 9.19
C PHE A 327 -2.59 15.10 8.49
N GLY A 328 -1.33 15.14 8.92
CA GLY A 328 -0.24 15.80 8.24
C GLY A 328 0.91 14.84 8.01
N LEU A 329 1.69 15.06 6.95
CA LEU A 329 2.91 14.33 6.65
C LEU A 329 4.04 15.33 6.42
N THR A 330 5.18 15.13 7.06
CA THR A 330 6.38 15.94 6.87
C THR A 330 7.62 15.09 6.67
N CYS A 331 8.67 15.67 6.09
CA CYS A 331 9.95 15.00 5.89
C CYS A 331 10.68 14.78 7.20
N ALA A 332 11.64 13.84 7.20
CA ALA A 332 12.65 13.74 8.25
C ALA A 332 13.43 15.06 8.40
N PRO A 333 13.88 15.39 9.62
CA PRO A 333 14.76 16.54 9.84
C PRO A 333 16.12 16.38 9.15
N VAL A 334 16.72 17.49 8.74
CA VAL A 334 18.07 17.58 8.15
C VAL A 334 19.10 18.09 9.18
N LEU A 335 20.40 17.98 8.88
CA LEU A 335 21.45 18.47 9.78
C LEU A 335 21.54 19.99 9.76
N ASP A 336 21.48 20.59 8.57
CA ASP A 336 21.61 22.03 8.39
C ASP A 336 20.44 22.56 7.53
N ASP A 337 19.94 23.76 7.86
CA ASP A 337 18.91 24.42 7.08
C ASP A 337 19.40 24.70 5.64
N GLY A 338 18.52 24.43 4.68
CA GLY A 338 18.83 24.56 3.25
C GLY A 338 19.35 23.28 2.59
N GLU A 339 19.58 22.20 3.32
CA GLU A 339 19.82 20.88 2.72
C GLU A 339 18.59 20.38 1.95
N THR A 340 18.85 19.64 0.87
CA THR A 340 17.77 18.97 0.15
C THR A 340 17.11 17.93 1.05
N ARG A 341 15.80 18.04 1.23
CA ARG A 341 15.01 17.07 2.00
C ARG A 341 14.51 15.97 1.11
N TYR A 342 14.78 14.75 1.48
CA TYR A 342 14.31 13.56 0.79
C TYR A 342 13.18 12.88 1.55
N VAL A 343 12.40 12.08 0.84
CA VAL A 343 11.42 11.13 1.40
C VAL A 343 11.70 9.74 0.86
N MET A 344 11.38 8.71 1.60
CA MET A 344 11.20 7.38 1.04
C MET A 344 9.86 7.31 0.34
N SER A 345 9.78 6.46 -0.67
CA SER A 345 8.52 6.07 -1.28
C SER A 345 8.38 4.56 -1.21
N SER A 346 7.23 4.07 -0.78
CA SER A 346 6.81 2.70 -1.02
C SER A 346 6.20 2.64 -2.42
N VAL A 347 6.51 1.61 -3.16
CA VAL A 347 5.96 1.38 -4.48
C VAL A 347 5.17 0.08 -4.43
N GLU A 348 3.86 0.16 -4.65
CA GLU A 348 3.08 -1.02 -4.99
C GLU A 348 3.32 -1.33 -6.46
N GLN A 349 3.43 -2.61 -6.76
CA GLN A 349 3.92 -3.06 -8.05
C GLN A 349 3.15 -4.27 -8.55
N PHE A 350 3.19 -4.46 -9.86
CA PHE A 350 2.53 -5.55 -10.55
C PHE A 350 3.53 -6.37 -11.34
N GLU A 351 3.33 -7.67 -11.31
CA GLU A 351 4.14 -8.64 -12.02
C GLU A 351 3.24 -9.64 -12.76
N ILE A 352 3.66 -9.99 -13.96
CA ILE A 352 3.11 -11.10 -14.71
C ILE A 352 4.16 -12.21 -14.72
N PRO A 353 3.87 -13.39 -14.12
CA PRO A 353 4.79 -14.51 -14.20
C PRO A 353 5.02 -14.96 -15.65
N ALA A 354 6.29 -15.28 -16.01
CA ALA A 354 6.63 -15.71 -17.36
C ALA A 354 5.89 -16.99 -17.81
N ASN A 355 5.38 -17.78 -16.87
CA ASN A 355 4.59 -18.99 -17.10
C ASN A 355 3.10 -18.83 -16.74
N ALA A 356 2.61 -17.58 -16.72
CA ALA A 356 1.18 -17.29 -16.59
C ALA A 356 0.39 -18.03 -17.68
N LYS A 357 -0.81 -18.49 -17.36
CA LYS A 357 -1.66 -19.23 -18.30
C LYS A 357 -2.41 -18.32 -19.26
N ASN A 358 -2.63 -17.07 -18.84
CA ASN A 358 -3.36 -16.09 -19.64
C ASN A 358 -2.63 -14.74 -19.69
N PRO A 359 -1.39 -14.72 -20.25
CA PRO A 359 -0.53 -13.54 -20.20
C PRO A 359 -1.09 -12.33 -20.93
N GLU A 360 -1.76 -12.54 -22.07
CA GLU A 360 -2.34 -11.45 -22.87
C GLU A 360 -3.47 -10.75 -22.11
N LEU A 361 -4.34 -11.52 -21.45
CA LEU A 361 -5.40 -10.94 -20.62
C LEU A 361 -4.83 -10.25 -19.37
N ALA A 362 -3.74 -10.78 -18.80
CA ALA A 362 -3.05 -10.16 -17.68
C ALA A 362 -2.41 -8.82 -18.08
N LYS A 363 -1.85 -8.70 -19.29
CA LYS A 363 -1.35 -7.44 -19.84
C LYS A 363 -2.49 -6.42 -20.06
N GLU A 364 -3.63 -6.83 -20.58
CA GLU A 364 -4.80 -5.98 -20.70
C GLU A 364 -5.32 -5.51 -19.35
N PHE A 365 -5.25 -6.36 -18.32
CA PHE A 365 -5.67 -6.01 -16.97
C PHE A 365 -4.76 -4.93 -16.34
N LEU A 366 -3.51 -4.84 -16.80
CA LEU A 366 -2.57 -3.82 -16.35
C LEU A 366 -2.98 -2.41 -16.84
N LEU A 367 -3.59 -2.31 -18.03
CA LEU A 367 -4.01 -1.03 -18.63
C LEU A 367 -5.04 -0.24 -17.82
N PRO A 368 -6.13 -0.83 -17.27
CA PRO A 368 -7.13 -0.07 -16.51
C PRO A 368 -6.72 0.25 -15.07
N VAL A 369 -5.61 -0.29 -14.61
CA VAL A 369 -5.17 -0.15 -13.21
C VAL A 369 -4.40 1.15 -12.99
N HIS A 370 -3.90 1.78 -14.05
CA HIS A 370 -3.17 3.05 -14.02
C HIS A 370 -4.06 4.28 -14.13
#